data_63718926f6c25996f462a5d62ed4f3ee
#
_entry.id   63718926f6c25996f462a5d62ed4f3ee
#
_cell.length_a   1.000
_cell.length_b   1.000
_cell.length_c   1.000
_cell.angle_alpha   90.00
_cell.angle_beta   90.00
_cell.angle_gamma   90.00
#
_symmetry.space_group_name_H-M   'P 1'
#
loop_
_entity.id
_entity.type
_entity.pdbx_description
1 polymer ?
#
loop_
_entity_poly.entity_id
_entity_poly.type
_entity_poly.pdbx_seq_one_letter_code
_entity_poly.pdbx_strand_id
1 'polypeptide(L)'
;QAILYDRADVLFVSIHGDPRTEYPFYLGHAGETGTGEGAGFNLNLPLAAGSSADTWFGALDVACERIARYGADALVVSLGLDTFAGDPISTFKLQGDDFSRLGSRLQALGLPTAFILEGGYAAAELGDNAVAVIEGFES
;
A
#
# COMPACT_ATOMS: atom_id res chain seq x y z
N GLN A 1 -11.42 -3.21 0.09
CA GLN A 1 -11.59 -4.67 0.02
C GLN A 1 -13.05 -5.06 -0.14
N ALA A 2 -13.92 -4.81 0.86
CA ALA A 2 -15.30 -5.35 0.88
C ALA A 2 -16.14 -5.02 -0.37
N ILE A 3 -16.03 -3.80 -0.90
CA ILE A 3 -16.78 -3.32 -2.08
C ILE A 3 -16.37 -4.07 -3.37
N LEU A 4 -15.13 -4.53 -3.45
CA LEU A 4 -14.53 -5.12 -4.65
C LEU A 4 -14.35 -6.64 -4.53
N TYR A 5 -14.81 -7.24 -3.45
CA TYR A 5 -14.42 -8.58 -3.04
C TYR A 5 -14.90 -9.71 -3.96
N ASP A 6 -15.95 -9.48 -4.72
CA ASP A 6 -16.56 -10.42 -5.68
C ASP A 6 -16.30 -10.03 -7.15
N ARG A 7 -15.39 -9.06 -7.40
CA ARG A 7 -15.08 -8.54 -8.74
C ARG A 7 -13.74 -9.07 -9.26
N ALA A 8 -13.70 -9.52 -10.52
CA ALA A 8 -12.50 -9.95 -11.22
C ALA A 8 -11.86 -8.86 -12.10
N ASP A 9 -12.61 -7.79 -12.39
CA ASP A 9 -12.16 -6.65 -13.21
C ASP A 9 -11.40 -5.58 -12.41
N VAL A 10 -11.22 -5.79 -11.09
CA VAL A 10 -10.40 -4.96 -10.21
C VAL A 10 -9.54 -5.87 -9.34
N LEU A 11 -8.24 -5.68 -9.37
CA LEU A 11 -7.33 -6.27 -8.40
C LEU A 11 -7.20 -5.33 -7.20
N PHE A 12 -7.60 -5.79 -6.01
CA PHE A 12 -7.34 -5.10 -4.76
C PHE A 12 -6.04 -5.62 -4.13
N VAL A 13 -5.13 -4.71 -3.80
CA VAL A 13 -3.88 -5.02 -3.08
C VAL A 13 -3.73 -4.07 -1.90
N SER A 14 -3.38 -4.59 -0.74
CA SER A 14 -3.17 -3.76 0.44
C SER A 14 -1.97 -4.22 1.26
N ILE A 15 -1.12 -3.27 1.64
CA ILE A 15 -0.04 -3.44 2.62
C ILE A 15 -0.46 -2.65 3.86
N HIS A 16 -0.59 -3.31 4.99
CA HIS A 16 -1.13 -2.70 6.22
C HIS A 16 -0.66 -3.45 7.46
N GLY A 17 -0.92 -2.88 8.64
CA GLY A 17 -0.65 -3.53 9.92
C GLY A 17 -1.52 -4.77 10.10
N ASP A 18 -0.97 -5.80 10.76
CA ASP A 18 -1.68 -7.07 10.97
C ASP A 18 -2.98 -6.87 11.75
N PRO A 19 -4.15 -7.18 11.17
CA PRO A 19 -5.44 -6.98 11.82
C PRO A 19 -5.64 -7.80 13.10
N ARG A 20 -4.76 -8.76 13.39
CA ARG A 20 -4.76 -9.45 14.69
C ARG A 20 -4.35 -8.53 15.85
N THR A 21 -3.65 -7.44 15.56
CA THR A 21 -3.11 -6.50 16.54
C THR A 21 -3.43 -5.04 16.24
N GLU A 22 -3.86 -4.72 15.02
CA GLU A 22 -4.11 -3.36 14.56
C GLU A 22 -5.53 -3.19 13.99
N TYR A 23 -6.01 -1.95 14.00
CA TYR A 23 -7.31 -1.60 13.40
C TYR A 23 -7.33 -2.00 11.91
N PRO A 24 -8.44 -2.52 11.36
CA PRO A 24 -9.78 -2.61 11.95
C PRO A 24 -10.07 -3.91 12.72
N PHE A 25 -9.13 -4.81 12.91
CA PHE A 25 -9.19 -6.07 13.65
C PHE A 25 -10.06 -7.19 13.03
N TYR A 26 -11.00 -6.87 12.14
CA TYR A 26 -12.00 -7.81 11.61
C TYR A 26 -11.85 -8.10 10.11
N LEU A 27 -10.97 -7.40 9.39
CA LEU A 27 -10.67 -7.64 7.98
C LEU A 27 -9.24 -7.22 7.62
N GLY A 28 -8.73 -7.67 6.47
CA GLY A 28 -7.35 -7.45 6.05
C GLY A 28 -6.45 -8.67 6.29
N HIS A 29 -7.03 -9.81 6.66
CA HIS A 29 -6.26 -11.04 6.86
C HIS A 29 -5.72 -11.59 5.53
N ALA A 30 -4.51 -12.16 5.57
CA ALA A 30 -3.84 -12.71 4.38
C ALA A 30 -4.66 -13.81 3.66
N GLY A 31 -5.52 -14.52 4.39
CA GLY A 31 -6.40 -15.55 3.83
C GLY A 31 -7.64 -15.02 3.10
N GLU A 32 -7.90 -13.72 3.14
CA GLU A 32 -9.03 -13.09 2.45
C GLU A 32 -8.61 -12.80 1.00
N THR A 33 -8.97 -13.68 0.08
CA THR A 33 -8.48 -13.66 -1.31
C THR A 33 -9.56 -13.35 -2.36
N GLY A 34 -10.74 -12.91 -1.92
CA GLY A 34 -11.88 -12.67 -2.79
C GLY A 34 -12.89 -13.81 -2.76
N THR A 35 -14.04 -13.61 -3.39
CA THR A 35 -15.13 -14.59 -3.48
C THR A 35 -15.81 -14.56 -4.85
N GLY A 36 -16.51 -15.60 -5.21
CA GLY A 36 -17.19 -15.68 -6.52
C GLY A 36 -16.22 -15.44 -7.67
N GLU A 37 -16.56 -14.54 -8.58
CA GLU A 37 -15.69 -14.16 -9.70
C GLU A 37 -14.45 -13.42 -9.25
N GLY A 38 -14.49 -12.73 -8.09
CA GLY A 38 -13.37 -12.03 -7.47
C GLY A 38 -12.38 -12.93 -6.74
N ALA A 39 -12.56 -14.25 -6.74
CA ALA A 39 -11.65 -15.18 -6.08
C ALA A 39 -10.24 -15.09 -6.69
N GLY A 40 -9.23 -14.78 -5.88
CA GLY A 40 -7.85 -14.54 -6.31
C GLY A 40 -7.54 -13.09 -6.73
N PHE A 41 -8.53 -12.17 -6.70
CA PHE A 41 -8.34 -10.76 -7.04
C PHE A 41 -8.30 -9.82 -5.83
N ASN A 42 -8.12 -10.38 -4.64
CA ASN A 42 -7.85 -9.66 -3.40
C ASN A 42 -6.54 -10.16 -2.78
N LEU A 43 -5.59 -9.27 -2.53
CA LEU A 43 -4.31 -9.57 -1.91
C LEU A 43 -4.09 -8.67 -0.70
N ASN A 44 -4.07 -9.26 0.47
CA ASN A 44 -3.66 -8.61 1.70
C ASN A 44 -2.24 -9.03 2.10
N LEU A 45 -1.43 -8.05 2.44
CA LEU A 45 -0.05 -8.21 2.92
C LEU A 45 0.05 -7.58 4.32
N PRO A 46 -0.52 -8.25 5.34
CA PRO A 46 -0.47 -7.77 6.71
C PRO A 46 0.94 -7.90 7.28
N LEU A 47 1.45 -6.83 7.88
CA LEU A 47 2.78 -6.75 8.46
C LEU A 47 2.71 -6.60 9.97
N ALA A 48 3.64 -7.21 10.68
CA ALA A 48 3.72 -7.10 12.13
C ALA A 48 4.04 -5.66 12.57
N ALA A 49 3.53 -5.26 13.73
CA ALA A 49 3.88 -3.99 14.35
C ALA A 49 5.40 -3.82 14.45
N GLY A 50 5.90 -2.65 14.11
CA GLY A 50 7.33 -2.32 14.13
C GLY A 50 8.14 -2.90 12.97
N SER A 51 7.49 -3.41 11.92
CA SER A 51 8.17 -3.88 10.70
C SER A 51 9.11 -2.82 10.15
N SER A 52 10.31 -3.26 9.75
CA SER A 52 11.32 -2.40 9.14
C SER A 52 10.91 -1.94 7.73
N ALA A 53 11.57 -0.88 7.23
CA ALA A 53 11.41 -0.44 5.85
C ALA A 53 11.70 -1.59 4.86
N ASP A 54 12.75 -2.39 5.08
CA ASP A 54 13.06 -3.52 4.19
C ASP A 54 11.94 -4.58 4.16
N THR A 55 11.30 -4.87 5.30
CA THR A 55 10.15 -5.77 5.35
C THR A 55 8.97 -5.18 4.59
N TRP A 56 8.72 -3.90 4.75
CA TRP A 56 7.65 -3.18 4.07
C TRP A 56 7.87 -3.15 2.54
N PHE A 57 9.10 -2.86 2.10
CA PHE A 57 9.45 -2.88 0.68
C PHE A 57 9.42 -4.29 0.08
N GLY A 58 9.74 -5.32 0.85
CA GLY A 58 9.53 -6.70 0.42
C GLY A 58 8.05 -7.01 0.12
N ALA A 59 7.13 -6.49 0.94
CA ALA A 59 5.71 -6.59 0.64
C ALA A 59 5.30 -5.76 -0.58
N LEU A 60 5.87 -4.55 -0.76
CA LEU A 60 5.63 -3.74 -1.96
C LEU A 60 6.11 -4.45 -3.23
N ASP A 61 7.27 -5.11 -3.20
CA ASP A 61 7.77 -5.88 -4.35
C ASP A 61 6.79 -7.01 -4.73
N VAL A 62 6.25 -7.74 -3.73
CA VAL A 62 5.20 -8.76 -3.96
C VAL A 62 3.93 -8.13 -4.55
N ALA A 63 3.53 -6.97 -4.05
CA ALA A 63 2.38 -6.22 -4.57
C ALA A 63 2.58 -5.83 -6.04
N CYS A 64 3.73 -5.23 -6.36
CA CYS A 64 4.09 -4.82 -7.73
C CYS A 64 4.13 -6.01 -8.70
N GLU A 65 4.72 -7.14 -8.30
CA GLU A 65 4.69 -8.36 -9.10
C GLU A 65 3.25 -8.86 -9.37
N ARG A 66 2.38 -8.77 -8.36
CA ARG A 66 0.99 -9.21 -8.51
C ARG A 66 0.21 -8.28 -9.45
N ILE A 67 0.44 -6.96 -9.35
CA ILE A 67 -0.17 -5.96 -10.25
C ILE A 67 0.30 -6.19 -11.69
N ALA A 68 1.59 -6.38 -11.91
CA ALA A 68 2.16 -6.64 -13.24
C ALA A 68 1.59 -7.93 -13.87
N ARG A 69 1.43 -9.01 -13.09
CA ARG A 69 0.82 -10.27 -13.57
C ARG A 69 -0.68 -10.16 -13.83
N TYR A 70 -1.36 -9.27 -13.17
CA TYR A 70 -2.78 -9.00 -13.41
C TYR A 70 -3.01 -8.31 -14.76
N GLY A 71 -2.07 -7.49 -15.20
CA GLY A 71 -2.16 -6.74 -16.45
C GLY A 71 -3.13 -5.56 -16.34
N ALA A 72 -3.03 -4.80 -15.26
CA ALA A 72 -3.86 -3.61 -15.04
C ALA A 72 -3.63 -2.55 -16.13
N ASP A 73 -4.68 -1.83 -16.51
CA ASP A 73 -4.62 -0.69 -17.42
C ASP A 73 -4.28 0.62 -16.71
N ALA A 74 -4.56 0.70 -15.42
CA ALA A 74 -4.32 1.87 -14.57
C ALA A 74 -4.18 1.46 -13.10
N LEU A 75 -3.53 2.31 -12.31
CA LEU A 75 -3.32 2.12 -10.89
C LEU A 75 -3.99 3.27 -10.10
N VAL A 76 -4.74 2.94 -9.08
CA VAL A 76 -5.21 3.89 -8.07
C VAL A 76 -4.52 3.55 -6.75
N VAL A 77 -3.76 4.48 -6.22
CA VAL A 77 -3.03 4.33 -4.97
C VAL A 77 -3.74 5.10 -3.87
N SER A 78 -4.37 4.37 -2.94
CA SER A 78 -4.78 4.93 -1.65
C SER A 78 -3.50 5.15 -0.83
N LEU A 79 -3.00 6.39 -0.85
CA LEU A 79 -1.71 6.75 -0.29
C LEU A 79 -1.84 7.09 1.19
N GLY A 80 -1.58 6.11 2.06
CA GLY A 80 -1.43 6.33 3.50
C GLY A 80 0.02 6.71 3.83
N LEU A 81 0.23 7.91 4.34
CA LEU A 81 1.53 8.42 4.81
C LEU A 81 1.75 8.19 6.31
N ASP A 82 0.80 7.53 6.97
CA ASP A 82 0.90 7.06 8.35
C ASP A 82 1.88 5.89 8.53
N THR A 83 2.46 5.38 7.45
CA THR A 83 3.60 4.44 7.50
C THR A 83 4.92 5.10 7.94
N PHE A 84 4.95 6.42 8.06
CA PHE A 84 6.11 7.19 8.55
C PHE A 84 6.45 6.85 10.00
N ALA A 85 7.74 6.70 10.32
CA ALA A 85 8.21 6.31 11.65
C ALA A 85 7.89 7.32 12.76
N GLY A 86 7.64 8.56 12.41
CA GLY A 86 7.24 9.64 13.33
C GLY A 86 5.71 9.80 13.43
N ASP A 87 4.92 8.98 12.77
CA ASP A 87 3.47 9.08 12.84
C ASP A 87 2.94 8.63 14.21
N PRO A 88 2.00 9.38 14.82
CA PRO A 88 1.54 9.11 16.19
C PRO A 88 0.68 7.86 16.34
N ILE A 89 0.12 7.32 15.25
CA ILE A 89 -0.77 6.16 15.31
C ILE A 89 -0.22 4.91 14.61
N SER A 90 0.85 5.06 13.83
CA SER A 90 1.47 3.96 13.09
C SER A 90 2.62 3.33 13.86
N THR A 91 2.82 2.05 13.58
CA THR A 91 3.95 1.28 14.11
C THR A 91 5.03 1.02 13.07
N PHE A 92 4.83 1.43 11.82
CA PHE A 92 5.79 1.29 10.73
C PHE A 92 7.01 2.20 10.90
N LYS A 93 8.07 1.96 10.12
CA LYS A 93 9.38 2.60 10.33
C LYS A 93 9.95 3.26 9.07
N LEU A 94 9.08 3.65 8.12
CA LEU A 94 9.52 4.35 6.93
C LEU A 94 10.04 5.76 7.29
N GLN A 95 11.11 6.18 6.60
CA GLN A 95 11.70 7.50 6.72
C GLN A 95 11.37 8.34 5.47
N GLY A 96 11.70 9.63 5.47
CA GLY A 96 11.42 10.51 4.33
C GLY A 96 11.90 9.97 2.98
N ASP A 97 13.16 9.48 2.92
CA ASP A 97 13.73 8.92 1.69
C ASP A 97 13.00 7.65 1.19
N ASP A 98 12.35 6.90 2.07
CA ASP A 98 11.57 5.72 1.69
C ASP A 98 10.34 6.10 0.88
N PHE A 99 9.78 7.29 1.06
CA PHE A 99 8.63 7.75 0.26
C PHE A 99 9.02 8.04 -1.19
N SER A 100 10.21 8.58 -1.46
CA SER A 100 10.74 8.70 -2.82
C SER A 100 10.98 7.33 -3.45
N ARG A 101 11.53 6.39 -2.69
CA ARG A 101 11.70 5.00 -3.12
C ARG A 101 10.36 4.32 -3.43
N LEU A 102 9.31 4.59 -2.64
CA LEU A 102 7.95 4.12 -2.92
C LEU A 102 7.46 4.63 -4.27
N GLY A 103 7.57 5.94 -4.51
CA GLY A 103 7.20 6.56 -5.79
C GLY A 103 7.90 5.89 -6.97
N SER A 104 9.21 5.71 -6.90
CA SER A 104 10.01 5.06 -7.96
C SER A 104 9.59 3.61 -8.21
N ARG A 105 9.21 2.86 -7.15
CA ARG A 105 8.72 1.47 -7.32
C ARG A 105 7.38 1.41 -8.05
N LEU A 106 6.50 2.36 -7.79
CA LEU A 106 5.20 2.46 -8.47
C LEU A 106 5.37 2.92 -9.92
N GLN A 107 6.26 3.89 -10.18
CA GLN A 107 6.61 4.36 -11.53
C GLN A 107 7.11 3.22 -12.41
N ALA A 108 7.93 2.32 -11.87
CA ALA A 108 8.47 1.18 -12.60
C ALA A 108 7.40 0.20 -13.14
N LEU A 109 6.15 0.28 -12.68
CA LEU A 109 5.03 -0.46 -13.26
C LEU A 109 4.60 0.09 -14.63
N GLY A 110 4.95 1.35 -14.95
CA GLY A 110 4.63 1.97 -16.24
C GLY A 110 3.13 2.21 -16.47
N LEU A 111 2.33 2.29 -15.40
CA LEU A 111 0.88 2.45 -15.48
C LEU A 111 0.45 3.90 -15.26
N PRO A 112 -0.58 4.37 -15.97
CA PRO A 112 -1.28 5.59 -15.58
C PRO A 112 -1.72 5.47 -14.12
N THR A 113 -1.31 6.42 -13.26
CA THR A 113 -1.48 6.30 -11.81
C THR A 113 -2.19 7.54 -11.24
N ALA A 114 -3.19 7.29 -10.39
CA ALA A 114 -3.82 8.31 -9.57
C ALA A 114 -3.47 8.08 -8.10
N PHE A 115 -3.00 9.13 -7.41
CA PHE A 115 -2.74 9.10 -5.97
C PHE A 115 -3.90 9.75 -5.22
N ILE A 116 -4.46 9.06 -4.24
CA ILE A 116 -5.50 9.53 -3.35
C ILE A 116 -4.93 9.56 -1.94
N LEU A 117 -4.75 10.74 -1.37
CA LEU A 117 -4.23 10.88 -0.02
C LEU A 117 -5.27 10.36 0.99
N GLU A 118 -4.84 9.48 1.86
CA GLU A 118 -5.66 8.86 2.90
C GLU A 118 -5.14 9.24 4.29
N GLY A 119 -4.46 8.33 5.01
CA GLY A 119 -3.88 8.56 6.32
C GLY A 119 -2.56 9.34 6.28
N GLY A 120 -2.16 9.80 7.45
CA GLY A 120 -0.92 10.55 7.70
C GLY A 120 -1.18 11.65 8.72
N TYR A 121 -0.64 11.48 9.93
CA TYR A 121 -0.97 12.30 11.09
C TYR A 121 0.24 13.02 11.68
N ALA A 122 1.43 12.78 11.16
CA ALA A 122 2.63 13.56 11.41
C ALA A 122 2.58 14.86 10.58
N ALA A 123 1.82 15.85 11.06
CA ALA A 123 1.41 17.02 10.28
C ALA A 123 2.59 17.86 9.77
N ALA A 124 3.72 17.87 10.48
CA ALA A 124 4.91 18.62 10.09
C ALA A 124 5.60 18.00 8.86
N GLU A 125 5.63 16.68 8.77
CA GLU A 125 6.34 15.93 7.72
C GLU A 125 5.41 15.47 6.59
N LEU A 126 4.09 15.58 6.77
CA LEU A 126 3.09 15.09 5.82
C LEU A 126 3.32 15.62 4.40
N GLY A 127 3.54 16.92 4.28
CA GLY A 127 3.75 17.57 2.98
C GLY A 127 5.03 17.09 2.30
N ASP A 128 6.13 17.03 3.04
CA ASP A 128 7.42 16.59 2.52
C ASP A 128 7.37 15.11 2.09
N ASN A 129 6.72 14.24 2.87
CA ASN A 129 6.55 12.84 2.54
C ASN A 129 5.68 12.66 1.29
N ALA A 130 4.60 13.45 1.14
CA ALA A 130 3.75 13.41 -0.05
C ALA A 130 4.52 13.86 -1.31
N VAL A 131 5.27 14.96 -1.21
CA VAL A 131 6.12 15.46 -2.30
C VAL A 131 7.17 14.43 -2.67
N ALA A 132 7.83 13.79 -1.69
CA ALA A 132 8.83 12.76 -1.95
C ALA A 132 8.27 11.58 -2.76
N VAL A 133 7.01 11.13 -2.49
CA VAL A 133 6.37 10.10 -3.32
C VAL A 133 6.23 10.56 -4.77
N ILE A 134 5.73 11.78 -4.99
CA ILE A 134 5.52 12.31 -6.34
C ILE A 134 6.83 12.50 -7.08
N GLU A 135 7.85 13.09 -6.45
CA GLU A 135 9.19 13.25 -7.05
C GLU A 135 9.82 11.90 -7.42
N GLY A 136 9.69 10.90 -6.56
CA GLY A 136 10.15 9.54 -6.86
C GLY A 136 9.38 8.88 -7.99
N PHE A 137 8.10 9.21 -8.16
CA PHE A 137 7.26 8.69 -9.24
C PHE A 137 7.54 9.38 -10.58
N GLU A 138 7.97 10.65 -10.58
CA GLU A 138 8.28 11.41 -11.78
C GLU A 138 9.74 11.20 -12.27
N SER A 139 10.58 10.56 -11.46
CA SER A 139 12.01 10.33 -11.79
C SER A 139 12.18 9.06 -12.64
#